data_dc7fe109581d74e6c3921580c8b1b32f
#
_entry.id   dc7fe109581d74e6c3921580c8b1b32f
#
_cell.length_a   1.000
_cell.length_b   1.000
_cell.length_c   1.000
_cell.angle_alpha   90.00
_cell.angle_beta   90.00
_cell.angle_gamma   90.00
#
_symmetry.space_group_name_H-M   'P 1'
#
loop_
_entity.id
_entity.type
_entity.pdbx_description
1 polymer ?
#
loop_
_entity_poly.entity_id
_entity_poly.type
_entity_poly.pdbx_seq_one_letter_code
_entity_poly.pdbx_strand_id
1 'polypeptide(L)'
;DKNMLSERADLLGKELDILEGDKTVTHDARRVNVMHVPLEEKVEPGVLNPKNSIGVLKSLDNAIDGCLSGKFSGLVTGPIQKSVMNEGGIPFTGHTEYLAERTEVEDVVMMLASEKMRVALATTHLPLKQVSQEITHELLTRRLMILNEALRNVFRIAGPRILVSGLNPHSGESGKLGLEEDEVIAPVCESLRERGLDLIGPLPADTLFTPKYLDQADAVMAMYHDQGLPVLKYSSFGRAVNITLGLPFVRTSVDHG
;
A
#
# COMPACT_ATOMS: atom_id res chain seq x y z
N ASP A 1 -11.90 -12.52 -15.87
CA ASP A 1 -12.74 -13.21 -16.88
C ASP A 1 -12.18 -12.95 -18.27
N LYS A 2 -11.85 -14.01 -19.03
CA LYS A 2 -11.27 -13.90 -20.38
C LYS A 2 -12.23 -13.27 -21.39
N ASN A 3 -13.52 -13.59 -21.27
CA ASN A 3 -14.53 -13.09 -22.23
C ASN A 3 -14.69 -11.58 -22.07
N MET A 4 -14.74 -11.09 -20.85
CA MET A 4 -14.77 -9.67 -20.54
C MET A 4 -13.52 -8.95 -21.09
N LEU A 5 -12.33 -9.54 -20.95
CA LEU A 5 -11.09 -8.95 -21.50
C LEU A 5 -11.11 -8.89 -23.02
N SER A 6 -11.57 -9.96 -23.70
CA SER A 6 -11.72 -9.99 -25.16
C SER A 6 -12.70 -8.90 -25.63
N GLU A 7 -13.90 -8.83 -25.03
CA GLU A 7 -14.90 -7.80 -25.37
C GLU A 7 -14.34 -6.37 -25.15
N ARG A 8 -13.50 -6.16 -24.13
CA ARG A 8 -12.84 -4.86 -23.89
C ARG A 8 -11.80 -4.54 -24.95
N ALA A 9 -10.99 -5.52 -25.34
CA ALA A 9 -10.01 -5.34 -26.39
C ALA A 9 -10.68 -4.97 -27.70
N ASP A 10 -11.75 -5.68 -28.08
CA ASP A 10 -12.54 -5.41 -29.29
C ASP A 10 -13.16 -4.01 -29.26
N LEU A 11 -13.75 -3.62 -28.12
CA LEU A 11 -14.36 -2.29 -27.93
C LEU A 11 -13.34 -1.15 -28.09
N LEU A 12 -12.10 -1.39 -27.68
CA LEU A 12 -11.01 -0.41 -27.75
C LEU A 12 -10.21 -0.49 -29.05
N GLY A 13 -10.57 -1.40 -29.99
CA GLY A 13 -9.83 -1.64 -31.20
C GLY A 13 -8.40 -2.12 -30.95
N LYS A 14 -8.19 -2.90 -29.86
CA LYS A 14 -6.89 -3.45 -29.48
C LYS A 14 -6.81 -4.94 -29.81
N GLU A 15 -5.75 -5.32 -30.46
CA GLU A 15 -5.43 -6.75 -30.62
C GLU A 15 -4.87 -7.28 -29.30
N LEU A 16 -5.51 -8.32 -28.74
CA LEU A 16 -5.10 -8.98 -27.52
C LEU A 16 -5.16 -10.49 -27.71
N ASP A 17 -3.99 -11.15 -27.63
CA ASP A 17 -3.87 -12.60 -27.67
C ASP A 17 -4.00 -13.14 -26.24
N ILE A 18 -5.15 -13.74 -25.94
CA ILE A 18 -5.47 -14.29 -24.61
C ILE A 18 -5.13 -15.78 -24.58
N LEU A 19 -4.11 -16.10 -23.82
CA LEU A 19 -3.75 -17.49 -23.53
C LEU A 19 -4.40 -17.93 -22.22
N GLU A 20 -5.13 -19.03 -22.28
CA GLU A 20 -5.75 -19.61 -21.07
C GLU A 20 -4.80 -20.64 -20.43
N GLY A 21 -4.62 -20.53 -19.12
CA GLY A 21 -3.88 -21.48 -18.33
C GLY A 21 -2.52 -21.00 -17.84
N ASP A 22 -1.70 -21.93 -17.41
CA ASP A 22 -0.47 -21.78 -16.63
C ASP A 22 0.81 -21.80 -17.50
N LYS A 23 0.71 -21.39 -18.74
CA LYS A 23 1.86 -21.44 -19.65
C LYS A 23 2.80 -20.28 -19.37
N THR A 24 4.09 -20.56 -19.19
CA THR A 24 5.14 -19.54 -19.16
C THR A 24 5.12 -18.77 -20.49
N VAL A 25 4.80 -17.49 -20.43
CA VAL A 25 4.74 -16.64 -21.62
C VAL A 25 6.06 -15.93 -21.84
N THR A 26 6.59 -16.04 -23.03
CA THR A 26 7.56 -15.04 -23.53
C THR A 26 6.89 -13.67 -23.54
N HIS A 27 7.57 -12.68 -23.01
CA HIS A 27 7.07 -11.33 -22.90
C HIS A 27 6.69 -10.75 -24.29
N ASP A 28 5.41 -10.65 -24.56
CA ASP A 28 4.84 -10.02 -25.75
C ASP A 28 3.79 -9.01 -25.29
N ALA A 29 3.91 -7.78 -25.72
CA ALA A 29 3.03 -6.68 -25.30
C ALA A 29 1.56 -6.87 -25.71
N ARG A 30 1.28 -7.79 -26.65
CA ARG A 30 -0.08 -8.14 -27.09
C ARG A 30 -0.62 -9.42 -26.48
N ARG A 31 0.18 -10.12 -25.66
CA ARG A 31 -0.18 -11.37 -25.04
C ARG A 31 -0.46 -11.22 -23.55
N VAL A 32 -1.52 -11.88 -23.08
CA VAL A 32 -1.82 -12.00 -21.65
C VAL A 32 -2.25 -13.41 -21.32
N ASN A 33 -1.64 -13.97 -20.27
CA ASN A 33 -2.10 -15.23 -19.67
C ASN A 33 -3.25 -14.94 -18.72
N VAL A 34 -4.35 -15.66 -18.90
CA VAL A 34 -5.53 -15.48 -18.07
C VAL A 34 -5.89 -16.80 -17.41
N MET A 35 -5.86 -16.81 -16.07
CA MET A 35 -6.58 -17.82 -15.29
C MET A 35 -8.05 -17.42 -15.30
N HIS A 36 -8.84 -18.08 -16.13
CA HIS A 36 -10.23 -17.72 -16.33
C HIS A 36 -11.06 -17.97 -15.06
N VAL A 37 -11.65 -16.90 -14.53
CA VAL A 37 -12.69 -16.92 -13.51
C VAL A 37 -13.94 -16.33 -14.15
N PRO A 38 -15.01 -17.13 -14.39
CA PRO A 38 -16.20 -16.62 -15.04
C PRO A 38 -16.95 -15.64 -14.13
N LEU A 39 -17.49 -14.61 -14.74
CA LEU A 39 -18.46 -13.71 -14.11
C LEU A 39 -19.87 -14.25 -14.35
N GLU A 40 -20.79 -13.99 -13.43
CA GLU A 40 -22.16 -14.49 -13.49
C GLU A 40 -22.98 -13.78 -14.57
N GLU A 41 -22.76 -12.48 -14.68
CA GLU A 41 -23.47 -11.62 -15.64
C GLU A 41 -22.50 -10.90 -16.55
N LYS A 42 -22.97 -10.58 -17.75
CA LYS A 42 -22.21 -9.78 -18.72
C LYS A 42 -21.85 -8.40 -18.15
N VAL A 43 -20.60 -7.99 -18.36
CA VAL A 43 -20.10 -6.71 -17.85
C VAL A 43 -20.38 -5.60 -18.86
N GLU A 44 -21.09 -4.59 -18.41
CA GLU A 44 -21.27 -3.33 -19.15
C GLU A 44 -20.26 -2.28 -18.66
N PRO A 45 -19.54 -1.58 -19.57
CA PRO A 45 -18.62 -0.52 -19.17
C PRO A 45 -19.29 0.59 -18.36
N GLY A 46 -18.72 0.90 -17.18
CA GLY A 46 -19.24 1.96 -16.33
C GLY A 46 -20.45 1.57 -15.47
N VAL A 47 -20.99 0.35 -15.64
CA VAL A 47 -22.11 -0.16 -14.86
C VAL A 47 -21.63 -1.21 -13.86
N LEU A 48 -21.87 -0.96 -12.59
CA LEU A 48 -21.53 -1.90 -11.52
C LEU A 48 -22.66 -2.93 -11.36
N ASN A 49 -22.27 -4.20 -11.19
CA ASN A 49 -23.23 -5.29 -11.03
C ASN A 49 -22.86 -6.17 -9.82
N PRO A 50 -23.67 -6.14 -8.73
CA PRO A 50 -23.41 -6.93 -7.52
C PRO A 50 -23.36 -8.45 -7.75
N LYS A 51 -24.03 -8.98 -8.77
CA LYS A 51 -24.00 -10.42 -9.11
C LYS A 51 -22.60 -10.90 -9.49
N ASN A 52 -21.76 -10.00 -10.00
CA ASN A 52 -20.39 -10.34 -10.37
C ASN A 52 -19.41 -10.34 -9.17
N SER A 53 -19.84 -9.95 -7.99
CA SER A 53 -18.97 -9.82 -6.80
C SER A 53 -18.29 -11.15 -6.42
N ILE A 54 -18.98 -12.28 -6.55
CA ILE A 54 -18.40 -13.60 -6.26
C ILE A 54 -17.25 -13.92 -7.22
N GLY A 55 -17.42 -13.65 -8.52
CA GLY A 55 -16.35 -13.84 -9.51
C GLY A 55 -15.15 -12.92 -9.27
N VAL A 56 -15.40 -11.66 -8.87
CA VAL A 56 -14.33 -10.73 -8.49
C VAL A 56 -13.56 -11.22 -7.27
N LEU A 57 -14.26 -11.68 -6.22
CA LEU A 57 -13.61 -12.23 -5.03
C LEU A 57 -12.80 -13.48 -5.34
N LYS A 58 -13.35 -14.43 -6.11
CA LYS A 58 -12.62 -15.63 -6.55
C LYS A 58 -11.35 -15.30 -7.34
N SER A 59 -11.39 -14.24 -8.15
CA SER A 59 -10.18 -13.79 -8.88
C SER A 59 -9.11 -13.29 -7.92
N LEU A 60 -9.50 -12.56 -6.87
CA LEU A 60 -8.60 -12.10 -5.82
C LEU A 60 -8.04 -13.27 -5.01
N ASP A 61 -8.89 -14.21 -4.60
CA ASP A 61 -8.48 -15.43 -3.86
C ASP A 61 -7.46 -16.25 -4.64
N ASN A 62 -7.72 -16.52 -5.92
CA ASN A 62 -6.79 -17.25 -6.77
C ASN A 62 -5.42 -16.56 -6.88
N ALA A 63 -5.42 -15.22 -6.91
CA ALA A 63 -4.18 -14.44 -6.96
C ALA A 63 -3.41 -14.51 -5.63
N ILE A 64 -4.12 -14.43 -4.49
CA ILE A 64 -3.54 -14.57 -3.15
C ILE A 64 -2.94 -15.98 -2.99
N ASP A 65 -3.71 -17.01 -3.29
CA ASP A 65 -3.27 -18.41 -3.16
C ASP A 65 -2.08 -18.71 -4.08
N GLY A 66 -2.06 -18.12 -5.28
CA GLY A 66 -0.93 -18.18 -6.18
C GLY A 66 0.33 -17.52 -5.63
N CYS A 67 0.20 -16.40 -4.92
CA CYS A 67 1.32 -15.75 -4.25
C CYS A 67 1.80 -16.57 -3.03
N LEU A 68 0.88 -17.05 -2.20
CA LEU A 68 1.22 -17.85 -1.01
C LEU A 68 1.90 -19.16 -1.37
N SER A 69 1.49 -19.83 -2.46
CA SER A 69 2.11 -21.06 -2.95
C SER A 69 3.42 -20.82 -3.72
N GLY A 70 3.84 -19.58 -3.94
CA GLY A 70 5.03 -19.23 -4.74
C GLY A 70 4.85 -19.39 -6.25
N LYS A 71 3.64 -19.64 -6.72
CA LYS A 71 3.30 -19.70 -8.14
C LYS A 71 3.40 -18.32 -8.81
N PHE A 72 3.04 -17.26 -8.07
CA PHE A 72 3.15 -15.87 -8.50
C PHE A 72 4.17 -15.13 -7.64
N SER A 73 4.95 -14.26 -8.29
CA SER A 73 5.98 -13.46 -7.63
C SER A 73 5.42 -12.26 -6.84
N GLY A 74 4.19 -11.89 -7.08
CA GLY A 74 3.52 -10.77 -6.43
C GLY A 74 2.13 -10.51 -7.01
N LEU A 75 1.40 -9.61 -6.35
CA LEU A 75 0.02 -9.24 -6.67
C LEU A 75 -0.07 -7.77 -7.06
N VAL A 76 -0.66 -7.49 -8.21
CA VAL A 76 -1.05 -6.13 -8.63
C VAL A 76 -2.57 -6.05 -8.67
N THR A 77 -3.16 -5.20 -7.84
CA THR A 77 -4.62 -5.07 -7.78
C THR A 77 -5.13 -3.85 -8.52
N GLY A 78 -6.19 -4.03 -9.30
CA GLY A 78 -7.05 -2.95 -9.75
C GLY A 78 -8.05 -2.51 -8.64
N PRO A 79 -8.86 -1.48 -8.88
CA PRO A 79 -9.85 -1.02 -7.90
C PRO A 79 -11.02 -1.99 -7.75
N ILE A 80 -11.50 -2.17 -6.52
CA ILE A 80 -12.75 -2.86 -6.19
C ILE A 80 -13.65 -1.86 -5.45
N GLN A 81 -14.90 -1.76 -5.87
CA GLN A 81 -15.86 -0.89 -5.19
C GLN A 81 -16.54 -1.63 -4.04
N LYS A 82 -16.31 -1.15 -2.81
CA LYS A 82 -16.77 -1.78 -1.57
C LYS A 82 -18.29 -1.92 -1.51
N SER A 83 -19.05 -0.88 -1.90
CA SER A 83 -20.53 -0.91 -1.85
C SER A 83 -21.09 -2.06 -2.69
N VAL A 84 -20.58 -2.27 -3.90
CA VAL A 84 -21.05 -3.32 -4.80
C VAL A 84 -20.73 -4.72 -4.27
N MET A 85 -19.57 -4.91 -3.65
CA MET A 85 -19.23 -6.17 -2.99
C MET A 85 -20.21 -6.47 -1.85
N ASN A 86 -20.50 -5.47 -1.02
CA ASN A 86 -21.45 -5.61 0.09
C ASN A 86 -22.89 -5.86 -0.39
N GLU A 87 -23.34 -5.16 -1.45
CA GLU A 87 -24.61 -5.42 -2.11
C GLU A 87 -24.71 -6.85 -2.68
N GLY A 88 -23.59 -7.38 -3.16
CA GLY A 88 -23.44 -8.78 -3.59
C GLY A 88 -23.35 -9.79 -2.45
N GLY A 89 -23.56 -9.38 -1.19
CA GLY A 89 -23.53 -10.24 -0.01
C GLY A 89 -22.14 -10.58 0.51
N ILE A 90 -21.08 -9.89 0.06
CA ILE A 90 -19.69 -10.10 0.47
C ILE A 90 -19.27 -8.96 1.38
N PRO A 91 -19.02 -9.19 2.69
CA PRO A 91 -18.52 -8.16 3.60
C PRO A 91 -17.07 -7.79 3.26
N PHE A 92 -16.92 -6.81 2.36
CA PHE A 92 -15.61 -6.37 1.87
C PHE A 92 -15.30 -4.96 2.39
N THR A 93 -14.32 -4.87 3.27
CA THR A 93 -13.86 -3.61 3.89
C THR A 93 -12.78 -2.91 3.08
N GLY A 94 -12.02 -3.66 2.30
CA GLY A 94 -10.96 -3.19 1.41
C GLY A 94 -9.93 -4.26 1.10
N HIS A 95 -9.07 -3.99 0.11
CA HIS A 95 -8.01 -4.93 -0.24
C HIS A 95 -7.04 -5.18 0.92
N THR A 96 -6.66 -4.11 1.63
CA THR A 96 -5.65 -4.19 2.70
C THR A 96 -6.11 -5.09 3.83
N GLU A 97 -7.33 -4.88 4.30
CA GLU A 97 -7.94 -5.66 5.38
C GLU A 97 -8.17 -7.11 4.93
N TYR A 98 -8.69 -7.30 3.71
CA TYR A 98 -8.92 -8.63 3.16
C TYR A 98 -7.61 -9.43 2.98
N LEU A 99 -6.56 -8.77 2.49
CA LEU A 99 -5.24 -9.40 2.34
C LEU A 99 -4.63 -9.76 3.69
N ALA A 100 -4.73 -8.88 4.70
CA ALA A 100 -4.23 -9.15 6.04
C ALA A 100 -4.94 -10.38 6.66
N GLU A 101 -6.26 -10.43 6.56
CA GLU A 101 -7.07 -11.57 7.03
C GLU A 101 -6.67 -12.88 6.32
N ARG A 102 -6.58 -12.88 4.98
CA ARG A 102 -6.25 -14.07 4.18
C ARG A 102 -4.81 -14.57 4.38
N THR A 103 -3.91 -13.70 4.81
CA THR A 103 -2.50 -14.04 5.07
C THR A 103 -2.19 -14.18 6.55
N GLU A 104 -3.18 -14.08 7.42
CA GLU A 104 -3.04 -14.17 8.89
C GLU A 104 -2.00 -13.18 9.46
N VAL A 105 -1.92 -11.99 8.85
CA VAL A 105 -0.98 -10.94 9.26
C VAL A 105 -1.72 -9.92 10.12
N GLU A 106 -1.20 -9.64 11.32
CA GLU A 106 -1.82 -8.70 12.27
C GLU A 106 -1.74 -7.25 11.78
N ASP A 107 -0.61 -6.88 11.15
CA ASP A 107 -0.33 -5.50 10.80
C ASP A 107 0.30 -5.36 9.40
N VAL A 108 -0.13 -4.35 8.70
CA VAL A 108 0.42 -3.95 7.40
C VAL A 108 0.67 -2.46 7.37
N VAL A 109 1.62 -2.01 6.55
CA VAL A 109 1.94 -0.60 6.37
C VAL A 109 1.63 -0.19 4.94
N MET A 110 0.82 0.85 4.78
CA MET A 110 0.62 1.49 3.49
C MET A 110 1.82 2.39 3.20
N MET A 111 2.43 2.20 2.05
CA MET A 111 3.51 3.05 1.55
C MET A 111 3.22 3.45 0.11
N LEU A 112 3.37 4.73 -0.20
CA LEU A 112 3.47 5.18 -1.57
C LEU A 112 4.95 5.37 -1.92
N ALA A 113 5.34 4.83 -3.06
CA ALA A 113 6.70 4.93 -3.58
C ALA A 113 6.72 5.60 -4.96
N SER A 114 7.65 6.50 -5.16
CA SER A 114 7.97 7.13 -6.43
C SER A 114 9.48 7.08 -6.68
N GLU A 115 9.93 7.57 -7.82
CA GLU A 115 11.36 7.71 -8.11
C GLU A 115 12.07 8.66 -7.13
N LYS A 116 11.33 9.62 -6.54
CA LYS A 116 11.90 10.67 -5.69
C LYS A 116 11.86 10.36 -4.21
N MET A 117 10.86 9.64 -3.75
CA MET A 117 10.68 9.36 -2.32
C MET A 117 9.76 8.18 -2.06
N ARG A 118 9.88 7.59 -0.88
CA ARG A 118 8.97 6.58 -0.31
C ARG A 118 8.37 7.15 0.95
N VAL A 119 7.04 7.16 1.05
CA VAL A 119 6.31 7.67 2.22
C VAL A 119 5.41 6.57 2.75
N ALA A 120 5.74 6.09 3.93
CA ALA A 120 4.95 5.14 4.71
C ALA A 120 4.09 5.88 5.73
N LEU A 121 2.96 5.30 6.08
CA LEU A 121 1.96 5.89 6.97
C LEU A 121 1.83 5.10 8.27
N ALA A 122 1.94 5.78 9.40
CA ALA A 122 1.65 5.18 10.71
C ALA A 122 0.14 4.94 10.85
N THR A 123 -0.68 5.93 10.49
CA THR A 123 -2.14 5.81 10.40
C THR A 123 -2.64 6.15 9.00
N THR A 124 -3.72 5.50 8.55
CA THR A 124 -4.25 5.67 7.18
C THR A 124 -5.57 6.44 7.15
N HIS A 125 -6.69 5.75 7.02
CA HIS A 125 -8.02 6.34 6.77
C HIS A 125 -8.80 6.59 8.07
N LEU A 126 -8.24 7.43 8.95
CA LEU A 126 -8.85 7.84 10.19
C LEU A 126 -9.33 9.31 10.12
N PRO A 127 -10.42 9.67 10.82
CA PRO A 127 -10.72 11.06 11.08
C PRO A 127 -9.54 11.73 11.78
N LEU A 128 -9.15 12.94 11.35
CA LEU A 128 -7.98 13.65 11.88
C LEU A 128 -7.97 13.75 13.41
N LYS A 129 -9.15 13.95 14.04
CA LYS A 129 -9.31 14.02 15.50
C LYS A 129 -8.92 12.73 16.25
N GLN A 130 -8.85 11.58 15.55
CA GLN A 130 -8.49 10.30 16.15
C GLN A 130 -7.01 9.98 16.00
N VAL A 131 -6.29 10.67 15.10
CA VAL A 131 -4.90 10.37 14.78
C VAL A 131 -4.01 10.42 16.01
N SER A 132 -4.11 11.48 16.82
CA SER A 132 -3.28 11.61 18.04
C SER A 132 -3.48 10.44 19.03
N GLN A 133 -4.71 9.97 19.17
CA GLN A 133 -5.03 8.84 20.07
C GLN A 133 -4.51 7.50 19.54
N GLU A 134 -4.42 7.35 18.22
CA GLU A 134 -3.94 6.11 17.58
C GLU A 134 -2.40 6.03 17.53
N ILE A 135 -1.69 7.15 17.61
CA ILE A 135 -0.22 7.16 17.66
C ILE A 135 0.24 6.70 19.05
N THR A 136 0.38 5.40 19.19
CA THR A 136 0.85 4.74 20.42
C THR A 136 2.24 4.15 20.24
N HIS A 137 2.94 3.87 21.35
CA HIS A 137 4.23 3.18 21.34
C HIS A 137 4.18 1.87 20.55
N GLU A 138 3.15 1.09 20.79
CA GLU A 138 2.98 -0.21 20.17
C GLU A 138 2.75 -0.09 18.66
N LEU A 139 1.80 0.75 18.22
CA LEU A 139 1.52 0.96 16.82
C LEU A 139 2.77 1.46 16.08
N LEU A 140 3.40 2.52 16.58
CA LEU A 140 4.52 3.13 15.87
C LEU A 140 5.73 2.20 15.82
N THR A 141 5.99 1.44 16.88
CA THR A 141 7.04 0.42 16.89
C THR A 141 6.79 -0.63 15.80
N ARG A 142 5.58 -1.20 15.74
CA ARG A 142 5.25 -2.19 14.70
C ARG A 142 5.38 -1.62 13.30
N ARG A 143 4.85 -0.42 13.04
CA ARG A 143 4.93 0.23 11.71
C ARG A 143 6.37 0.48 11.27
N LEU A 144 7.23 0.98 12.14
CA LEU A 144 8.64 1.22 11.84
C LEU A 144 9.42 -0.09 11.62
N MET A 145 9.12 -1.14 12.36
CA MET A 145 9.71 -2.47 12.16
C MET A 145 9.33 -3.05 10.79
N ILE A 146 8.03 -3.05 10.44
CA ILE A 146 7.55 -3.52 9.13
C ILE A 146 8.20 -2.72 7.99
N LEU A 147 8.28 -1.40 8.11
CA LEU A 147 8.91 -0.55 7.11
C LEU A 147 10.40 -0.91 6.96
N ASN A 148 11.15 -1.00 8.05
CA ASN A 148 12.56 -1.34 8.02
C ASN A 148 12.81 -2.72 7.40
N GLU A 149 12.03 -3.73 7.76
CA GLU A 149 12.14 -5.07 7.19
C GLU A 149 11.83 -5.08 5.68
N ALA A 150 10.79 -4.36 5.25
CA ALA A 150 10.46 -4.25 3.85
C ALA A 150 11.57 -3.54 3.05
N LEU A 151 12.13 -2.45 3.57
CA LEU A 151 13.25 -1.75 2.93
C LEU A 151 14.46 -2.67 2.77
N ARG A 152 14.75 -3.52 3.74
CA ARG A 152 15.87 -4.49 3.68
C ARG A 152 15.57 -5.67 2.74
N ASN A 153 14.41 -6.29 2.90
CA ASN A 153 14.12 -7.58 2.26
C ASN A 153 13.53 -7.43 0.86
N VAL A 154 12.67 -6.44 0.63
CA VAL A 154 12.01 -6.19 -0.65
C VAL A 154 12.80 -5.22 -1.50
N PHE A 155 13.21 -4.08 -0.92
CA PHE A 155 13.96 -3.04 -1.64
C PHE A 155 15.47 -3.28 -1.66
N ARG A 156 15.99 -4.29 -0.93
CA ARG A 156 17.40 -4.68 -0.88
C ARG A 156 18.35 -3.59 -0.38
N ILE A 157 17.87 -2.73 0.51
CA ILE A 157 18.69 -1.67 1.15
C ILE A 157 19.30 -2.25 2.42
N ALA A 158 20.62 -2.41 2.45
CA ALA A 158 21.30 -3.11 3.56
C ALA A 158 21.19 -2.39 4.92
N GLY A 159 21.21 -1.07 4.92
CA GLY A 159 21.09 -0.23 6.13
C GLY A 159 20.12 0.92 5.86
N PRO A 160 18.80 0.66 5.87
CA PRO A 160 17.84 1.68 5.49
C PRO A 160 17.77 2.78 6.55
N ARG A 161 17.83 4.03 6.09
CA ARG A 161 17.62 5.21 6.91
C ARG A 161 16.21 5.73 6.74
N ILE A 162 15.50 5.87 7.86
CA ILE A 162 14.10 6.29 7.88
C ILE A 162 13.97 7.63 8.59
N LEU A 163 13.38 8.62 7.92
CA LEU A 163 12.96 9.86 8.56
C LEU A 163 11.62 9.64 9.25
N VAL A 164 11.51 10.04 10.51
CA VAL A 164 10.26 9.95 11.27
C VAL A 164 9.73 11.36 11.49
N SER A 165 8.52 11.61 10.98
CA SER A 165 7.86 12.89 11.18
C SER A 165 7.35 13.04 12.61
N GLY A 166 7.36 14.25 13.15
CA GLY A 166 6.51 14.59 14.29
C GLY A 166 5.04 14.61 13.87
N LEU A 167 4.14 14.60 14.83
CA LEU A 167 2.69 14.72 14.62
C LEU A 167 2.29 16.20 14.59
N ASN A 168 2.80 16.96 15.55
CA ASN A 168 2.42 18.34 15.77
C ASN A 168 3.30 19.34 15.01
N PRO A 169 2.81 20.60 14.79
CA PRO A 169 3.64 21.66 14.23
C PRO A 169 4.95 21.82 15.01
N HIS A 170 6.06 22.05 14.30
CA HIS A 170 7.40 22.17 14.89
C HIS A 170 7.82 20.99 15.78
N SER A 171 7.30 19.79 15.52
CA SER A 171 7.51 18.59 16.36
C SER A 171 7.20 18.85 17.84
N GLY A 172 6.04 19.46 18.13
CA GLY A 172 5.55 19.73 19.48
C GLY A 172 6.20 20.90 20.20
N GLU A 173 7.25 21.52 19.65
CA GLU A 173 7.97 22.69 20.24
C GLU A 173 8.29 22.50 21.74
N SER A 174 8.92 21.37 22.08
CA SER A 174 9.22 20.99 23.49
C SER A 174 7.96 20.92 24.37
N GLY A 175 6.92 20.27 23.87
CA GLY A 175 5.66 20.01 24.56
C GLY A 175 4.67 21.19 24.59
N LYS A 176 4.99 22.32 23.94
CA LYS A 176 4.08 23.49 23.92
C LYS A 176 2.93 23.35 22.94
N LEU A 177 3.11 22.57 21.88
CA LEU A 177 2.13 22.38 20.82
C LEU A 177 1.58 20.95 20.77
N GLY A 178 1.91 20.12 21.73
CA GLY A 178 1.51 18.72 21.88
C GLY A 178 2.59 17.92 22.58
N LEU A 179 2.24 16.80 23.17
CA LEU A 179 3.15 15.95 23.94
C LEU A 179 3.47 14.63 23.20
N GLU A 180 2.83 14.36 22.09
CA GLU A 180 2.95 13.09 21.36
C GLU A 180 4.39 12.81 20.90
N GLU A 181 5.15 13.85 20.59
CA GLU A 181 6.57 13.72 20.28
C GLU A 181 7.38 13.28 21.47
N ASP A 182 7.20 13.95 22.62
CA ASP A 182 7.98 13.70 23.84
C ASP A 182 7.54 12.39 24.53
N GLU A 183 6.24 12.10 24.53
CA GLU A 183 5.68 10.94 25.23
C GLU A 183 5.70 9.65 24.41
N VAL A 184 5.63 9.73 23.06
CA VAL A 184 5.49 8.54 22.21
C VAL A 184 6.57 8.48 21.12
N ILE A 185 6.68 9.49 20.24
CA ILE A 185 7.44 9.34 19.01
C ILE A 185 8.95 9.27 19.29
N ALA A 186 9.48 10.18 20.12
CA ALA A 186 10.90 10.20 20.44
C ALA A 186 11.32 8.96 21.24
N PRO A 187 10.60 8.52 22.30
CA PRO A 187 10.93 7.28 23.01
C PRO A 187 10.92 6.03 22.11
N VAL A 188 9.96 5.92 21.17
CA VAL A 188 9.94 4.81 20.20
C VAL A 188 11.17 4.87 19.28
N CYS A 189 11.50 6.05 18.78
CA CYS A 189 12.70 6.22 17.93
C CYS A 189 13.99 5.85 18.69
N GLU A 190 14.13 6.25 19.96
CA GLU A 190 15.28 5.91 20.79
C GLU A 190 15.40 4.41 21.00
N SER A 191 14.31 3.77 21.44
CA SER A 191 14.28 2.31 21.66
C SER A 191 14.63 1.52 20.38
N LEU A 192 14.14 1.96 19.21
CA LEU A 192 14.43 1.28 17.95
C LEU A 192 15.86 1.55 17.45
N ARG A 193 16.45 2.73 17.73
CA ARG A 193 17.87 3.00 17.46
C ARG A 193 18.79 2.07 18.29
N GLU A 194 18.47 1.86 19.56
CA GLU A 194 19.18 0.89 20.41
C GLU A 194 19.12 -0.53 19.85
N ARG A 195 18.04 -0.86 19.12
CA ARG A 195 17.87 -2.13 18.40
C ARG A 195 18.52 -2.15 17.03
N GLY A 196 19.22 -1.09 16.64
CA GLY A 196 20.02 -0.99 15.41
C GLY A 196 19.30 -0.44 14.18
N LEU A 197 18.15 0.20 14.32
CA LEU A 197 17.51 0.92 13.23
C LEU A 197 18.13 2.31 13.05
N ASP A 198 18.36 2.73 11.82
CA ASP A 198 18.84 4.09 11.50
C ASP A 198 17.63 5.02 11.32
N LEU A 199 17.19 5.66 12.40
CA LEU A 199 16.05 6.57 12.44
C LEU A 199 16.50 8.00 12.70
N ILE A 200 15.99 8.95 11.92
CA ILE A 200 16.18 10.39 12.14
C ILE A 200 14.81 11.00 12.44
N GLY A 201 14.64 11.53 13.64
CA GLY A 201 13.38 12.17 14.05
C GLY A 201 13.11 11.99 15.56
N PRO A 202 11.96 12.49 16.04
CA PRO A 202 10.93 13.17 15.25
C PRO A 202 11.40 14.51 14.64
N LEU A 203 11.05 14.74 13.37
CA LEU A 203 11.36 15.97 12.64
C LEU A 203 10.09 16.75 12.33
N PRO A 204 10.12 18.09 12.31
CA PRO A 204 9.01 18.89 11.84
C PRO A 204 8.63 18.55 10.38
N ALA A 205 7.35 18.27 10.12
CA ALA A 205 6.88 17.84 8.81
C ALA A 205 7.11 18.88 7.71
N ASP A 206 7.05 20.17 8.04
CA ASP A 206 7.27 21.28 7.11
C ASP A 206 8.71 21.36 6.57
N THR A 207 9.68 20.84 7.30
CA THR A 207 11.09 20.84 6.91
C THR A 207 11.61 19.47 6.50
N LEU A 208 10.99 18.40 6.98
CA LEU A 208 11.41 17.02 6.72
C LEU A 208 11.45 16.69 5.21
N PHE A 209 10.48 17.18 4.44
CA PHE A 209 10.38 16.91 3.00
C PHE A 209 11.27 17.82 2.13
N THR A 210 12.28 18.44 2.72
CA THR A 210 13.27 19.21 1.96
C THR A 210 14.41 18.31 1.45
N PRO A 211 15.12 18.69 0.37
CA PRO A 211 16.26 17.91 -0.15
C PRO A 211 17.32 17.62 0.92
N LYS A 212 17.52 18.55 1.86
CA LYS A 212 18.47 18.38 2.97
C LYS A 212 18.28 17.06 3.72
N TYR A 213 17.04 16.62 3.92
CA TYR A 213 16.71 15.38 4.62
C TYR A 213 16.46 14.23 3.65
N LEU A 214 15.69 14.47 2.59
CA LEU A 214 15.29 13.41 1.65
C LEU A 214 16.48 12.78 0.93
N ASP A 215 17.52 13.56 0.56
CA ASP A 215 18.68 13.05 -0.18
C ASP A 215 19.55 12.08 0.63
N GLN A 216 19.36 12.01 1.94
CA GLN A 216 20.11 11.12 2.81
C GLN A 216 19.25 10.00 3.43
N ALA A 217 18.02 9.82 2.96
CA ALA A 217 17.09 8.86 3.53
C ALA A 217 16.45 7.96 2.48
N ASP A 218 16.06 6.78 2.89
CA ASP A 218 15.46 5.78 2.03
C ASP A 218 13.91 5.82 2.07
N ALA A 219 13.35 6.25 3.19
CA ALA A 219 11.90 6.40 3.37
C ALA A 219 11.56 7.43 4.46
N VAL A 220 10.32 7.88 4.43
CA VAL A 220 9.68 8.72 5.44
C VAL A 220 8.56 7.92 6.10
N MET A 221 8.49 7.95 7.44
CA MET A 221 7.31 7.54 8.20
C MET A 221 6.53 8.80 8.57
N ALA A 222 5.40 9.02 7.91
CA ALA A 222 4.45 10.08 8.24
C ALA A 222 3.42 9.57 9.25
N MET A 223 2.96 10.42 10.16
CA MET A 223 2.03 10.02 11.20
C MET A 223 0.61 9.81 10.68
N TYR A 224 0.21 10.53 9.64
CA TYR A 224 -1.11 10.40 9.03
C TYR A 224 -1.08 10.70 7.52
N HIS A 225 -2.16 10.31 6.86
CA HIS A 225 -2.31 10.33 5.40
C HIS A 225 -1.95 11.70 4.78
N ASP A 226 -2.61 12.77 5.19
CA ASP A 226 -2.43 14.09 4.57
C ASP A 226 -1.17 14.83 5.04
N GLN A 227 -0.40 14.26 5.94
CA GLN A 227 0.92 14.79 6.30
C GLN A 227 1.97 14.48 5.21
N GLY A 228 1.93 13.29 4.64
CA GLY A 228 2.96 12.83 3.70
C GLY A 228 2.51 12.76 2.24
N LEU A 229 1.29 12.32 1.98
CA LEU A 229 0.86 12.03 0.61
C LEU A 229 0.67 13.28 -0.27
N PRO A 230 0.24 14.44 0.18
CA PRO A 230 0.18 15.64 -0.66
C PRO A 230 1.55 16.01 -1.24
N VAL A 231 2.62 15.91 -0.44
CA VAL A 231 3.98 16.20 -0.89
C VAL A 231 4.44 15.18 -1.93
N LEU A 232 4.21 13.89 -1.68
CA LEU A 232 4.57 12.83 -2.63
C LEU A 232 3.80 12.99 -3.95
N LYS A 233 2.49 13.20 -3.88
CA LYS A 233 1.64 13.36 -5.07
C LYS A 233 1.99 14.62 -5.86
N TYR A 234 2.28 15.73 -5.20
CA TYR A 234 2.75 16.94 -5.86
C TYR A 234 4.06 16.70 -6.64
N SER A 235 5.02 15.99 -6.03
CA SER A 235 6.33 15.74 -6.64
C SER A 235 6.31 14.67 -7.74
N SER A 236 5.33 13.79 -7.76
CA SER A 236 5.33 12.55 -8.56
C SER A 236 3.94 12.15 -9.07
N PHE A 237 3.07 13.12 -9.33
CA PHE A 237 1.68 12.86 -9.74
C PHE A 237 1.58 11.87 -10.91
N GLY A 238 0.79 10.82 -10.72
CA GLY A 238 0.58 9.75 -11.71
C GLY A 238 1.76 8.78 -11.89
N ARG A 239 2.84 8.92 -11.10
CA ARG A 239 4.01 8.01 -11.15
C ARG A 239 4.27 7.28 -9.83
N ALA A 240 3.43 7.49 -8.84
CA ALA A 240 3.55 6.80 -7.58
C ALA A 240 2.84 5.43 -7.63
N VAL A 241 3.38 4.48 -6.89
CA VAL A 241 2.82 3.14 -6.71
C VAL A 241 2.47 2.97 -5.24
N ASN A 242 1.26 2.51 -4.98
CA ASN A 242 0.85 2.12 -3.63
C ASN A 242 1.31 0.69 -3.35
N ILE A 243 2.01 0.50 -2.25
CA ILE A 243 2.58 -0.78 -1.83
C ILE A 243 2.05 -1.10 -0.43
N THR A 244 1.60 -2.34 -0.23
CA THR A 244 1.24 -2.84 1.10
C THR A 244 2.41 -3.66 1.64
N LEU A 245 3.06 -3.15 2.69
CA LEU A 245 4.17 -3.79 3.37
C LEU A 245 3.67 -4.67 4.52
N GLY A 246 4.43 -5.70 4.88
CA GLY A 246 4.09 -6.63 5.95
C GLY A 246 3.41 -7.91 5.48
N LEU A 247 2.94 -7.97 4.23
CA LEU A 247 2.41 -9.20 3.63
C LEU A 247 3.54 -10.19 3.30
N PRO A 248 3.29 -11.50 3.25
CA PRO A 248 4.29 -12.52 2.89
C PRO A 248 4.70 -12.49 1.42
N PHE A 249 4.09 -11.64 0.61
CA PHE A 249 4.39 -11.41 -0.80
C PHE A 249 4.29 -9.93 -1.16
N VAL A 250 4.85 -9.55 -2.29
CA VAL A 250 4.77 -8.16 -2.78
C VAL A 250 3.36 -7.86 -3.30
N ARG A 251 2.72 -6.83 -2.74
CA ARG A 251 1.45 -6.32 -3.26
C ARG A 251 1.56 -4.85 -3.62
N THR A 252 1.14 -4.54 -4.83
CA THR A 252 1.07 -3.17 -5.33
C THR A 252 -0.31 -2.84 -5.89
N SER A 253 -0.61 -1.57 -5.96
CA SER A 253 -1.76 -1.04 -6.70
C SER A 253 -1.43 0.33 -7.28
N VAL A 254 -2.29 0.80 -8.19
CA VAL A 254 -2.18 2.17 -8.71
C VAL A 254 -2.38 3.19 -7.59
N ASP A 255 -1.76 4.36 -7.75
CA ASP A 255 -2.06 5.52 -6.93
C ASP A 255 -3.38 6.11 -7.40
N HIS A 256 -4.43 5.93 -6.60
CA HIS A 256 -5.74 6.52 -6.86
C HIS A 256 -5.70 8.01 -6.52
N GLY A 257 -5.99 8.81 -7.51
CA GLY A 257 -6.15 10.26 -7.37
C GLY A 257 -7.59 10.65 -7.13
#